data_7e42bb7abfe6267073516a2584a7835c
#
_entry.id   7e42bb7abfe6267073516a2584a7835c
#
_cell.length_a   1.000
_cell.length_b   1.000
_cell.length_c   1.000
_cell.angle_alpha   90.00
_cell.angle_beta   90.00
_cell.angle_gamma   90.00
#
_symmetry.space_group_name_H-M   'P 1'
#
loop_
_entity.id
_entity.type
_entity.pdbx_description
1 polymer ?
#
loop_
_entity_poly.entity_id
_entity_poly.type
_entity_poly.pdbx_seq_one_letter_code
_entity_poly.pdbx_strand_id
1 'polypeptide(L)'
;MIGVLGGTKTELDLRGMMQRRQTLTAMTMRSQPLEKRIAIANVFNDRLAPLFANGRLRPLPLKTFPFSDAPAAHAHMIEDAFSGKRVLVVD
;
A
#
# COMPACT_ATOMS: atom_id res chain seq x y z
N MET A 1 -0.54 -1.07 10.54
CA MET A 1 -1.21 -2.01 9.63
C MET A 1 -2.24 -1.27 8.82
N ILE A 2 -2.20 -1.39 7.51
CA ILE A 2 -3.08 -0.64 6.59
C ILE A 2 -3.79 -1.56 5.58
N GLY A 3 -3.58 -2.85 5.66
CA GLY A 3 -4.21 -3.85 4.79
C GLY A 3 -4.11 -5.25 5.35
N VAL A 4 -4.91 -6.15 4.83
CA VAL A 4 -5.05 -7.54 5.29
C VAL A 4 -5.10 -8.52 4.11
N LEU A 5 -4.30 -8.28 3.07
CA LEU A 5 -4.27 -9.13 1.87
C LEU A 5 -3.92 -10.61 2.18
N GLY A 6 -3.07 -10.84 3.18
CA GLY A 6 -2.71 -12.18 3.64
C GLY A 6 -3.72 -12.84 4.59
N GLY A 7 -4.80 -12.16 4.93
CA GLY A 7 -5.83 -12.66 5.85
C GLY A 7 -6.21 -11.64 6.92
N THR A 8 -7.36 -11.87 7.55
CA THR A 8 -7.95 -10.95 8.54
C THR A 8 -7.66 -11.34 9.98
N LYS A 9 -7.05 -12.49 10.20
CA LYS A 9 -6.71 -13.03 11.52
C LYS A 9 -5.26 -13.47 11.56
N THR A 10 -4.59 -13.25 12.70
CA THR A 10 -3.23 -13.69 12.94
C THR A 10 -3.00 -13.93 14.43
N GLU A 11 -1.99 -14.73 14.75
CA GLU A 11 -1.50 -14.89 16.12
C GLU A 11 -0.41 -13.88 16.42
N LEU A 12 -0.36 -13.39 17.65
CA LEU A 12 0.64 -12.42 18.11
C LEU A 12 1.42 -12.97 19.30
N ASP A 13 2.74 -12.88 19.25
CA ASP A 13 3.61 -13.12 20.41
C ASP A 13 3.58 -11.89 21.34
N LEU A 14 2.60 -11.86 22.24
CA LEU A 14 2.43 -10.73 23.17
C LEU A 14 3.64 -10.55 24.09
N ARG A 15 4.28 -11.66 24.51
CA ARG A 15 5.48 -11.59 25.35
C ARG A 15 6.64 -10.92 24.60
N GLY A 16 6.88 -11.33 23.36
CA GLY A 16 7.88 -10.72 22.50
C GLY A 16 7.59 -9.25 22.21
N MET A 17 6.34 -8.89 22.02
CA MET A 17 5.93 -7.49 21.87
C MET A 17 6.23 -6.66 23.11
N MET A 18 5.92 -7.17 24.31
CA MET A 18 6.21 -6.50 25.58
C MET A 18 7.72 -6.29 25.77
N GLN A 19 8.52 -7.33 25.56
CA GLN A 19 9.98 -7.27 25.73
C GLN A 19 10.63 -6.26 24.77
N ARG A 20 10.12 -6.16 23.53
CA ARG A 20 10.64 -5.23 22.51
C ARG A 20 9.94 -3.87 22.52
N ARG A 21 9.00 -3.65 23.46
CA ARG A 21 8.22 -2.40 23.55
C ARG A 21 7.57 -2.00 22.23
N GLN A 22 7.00 -2.99 21.52
CA GLN A 22 6.39 -2.79 20.21
C GLN A 22 4.99 -2.19 20.33
N THR A 23 4.62 -1.38 19.34
CA THR A 23 3.28 -0.82 19.18
C THR A 23 2.67 -1.37 17.89
N LEU A 24 1.44 -1.85 17.98
CA LEU A 24 0.65 -2.22 16.81
C LEU A 24 -0.45 -1.18 16.61
N THR A 25 -0.40 -0.50 15.49
CA THR A 25 -1.42 0.49 15.10
C THR A 25 -2.08 0.07 13.79
N ALA A 26 -3.37 0.26 13.72
CA ALA A 26 -4.16 -0.05 12.52
C ALA A 26 -5.02 1.13 12.10
N MET A 27 -5.21 1.27 10.80
CA MET A 27 -6.12 2.26 10.23
C MET A 27 -6.68 1.78 8.88
N THR A 28 -7.83 2.32 8.51
CA THR A 28 -8.34 2.24 7.15
C THR A 28 -8.55 3.66 6.61
N MET A 29 -8.18 3.89 5.36
CA MET A 29 -8.37 5.20 4.74
C MET A 29 -9.82 5.40 4.29
N ARG A 30 -10.46 4.33 3.82
CA ARG A 30 -11.81 4.37 3.25
C ARG A 30 -12.87 4.83 4.24
N SER A 31 -12.77 4.43 5.50
CA SER A 31 -13.72 4.77 6.56
C SER A 31 -13.41 6.07 7.30
N GLN A 32 -12.33 6.78 6.94
CA GLN A 32 -12.03 8.07 7.56
C GLN A 32 -13.02 9.16 7.08
N PRO A 33 -13.41 10.09 7.95
CA PRO A 33 -14.17 11.26 7.56
C PRO A 33 -13.47 12.03 6.42
N LEU A 34 -14.27 12.71 5.58
CA LEU A 34 -13.75 13.42 4.41
C LEU A 34 -12.69 14.45 4.78
N GLU A 35 -12.94 15.24 5.83
CA GLU A 35 -12.02 16.27 6.32
C GLU A 35 -10.66 15.69 6.68
N LYS A 36 -10.64 14.50 7.29
CA LYS A 36 -9.41 13.81 7.66
C LYS A 36 -8.66 13.29 6.44
N ARG A 37 -9.37 12.79 5.44
CA ARG A 37 -8.77 12.38 4.15
C ARG A 37 -8.16 13.56 3.41
N ILE A 38 -8.83 14.71 3.41
CA ILE A 38 -8.32 15.96 2.83
C ILE A 38 -7.07 16.39 3.56
N ALA A 39 -7.08 16.41 4.90
CA ALA A 39 -5.91 16.81 5.69
C ALA A 39 -4.70 15.89 5.41
N ILE A 40 -4.91 14.58 5.29
CA ILE A 40 -3.85 13.63 4.94
C ILE A 40 -3.31 13.90 3.52
N ALA A 41 -4.20 14.16 2.55
CA ALA A 41 -3.79 14.47 1.19
C ALA A 41 -2.96 15.77 1.11
N ASN A 42 -3.33 16.79 1.86
CA ASN A 42 -2.58 18.04 1.93
C ASN A 42 -1.18 17.81 2.53
N VAL A 43 -1.08 17.09 3.64
CA VAL A 43 0.23 16.71 4.24
C VAL A 43 1.09 15.91 3.25
N PHE A 44 0.48 14.99 2.49
CA PHE A 44 1.19 14.25 1.45
C PHE A 44 1.75 15.18 0.38
N ASN A 45 0.92 16.08 -0.16
CA ASN A 45 1.33 17.03 -1.19
C ASN A 45 2.44 17.97 -0.71
N ASP A 46 2.34 18.45 0.52
CA ASP A 46 3.32 19.40 1.06
C ASP A 46 4.66 18.74 1.42
N ARG A 47 4.62 17.50 1.95
CA ARG A 47 5.82 16.88 2.52
C ARG A 47 6.41 15.75 1.69
N LEU A 48 5.58 14.96 1.01
CA LEU A 48 6.02 13.76 0.32
C LEU A 48 6.11 13.94 -1.20
N ALA A 49 5.17 14.63 -1.83
CA ALA A 49 5.19 14.83 -3.27
C ALA A 49 6.49 15.48 -3.78
N PRO A 50 7.09 16.48 -3.11
CA PRO A 50 8.38 17.04 -3.50
C PRO A 50 9.54 16.02 -3.45
N LEU A 51 9.45 15.01 -2.58
CA LEU A 51 10.47 13.96 -2.49
C LEU A 51 10.41 13.00 -3.67
N PHE A 52 9.23 12.78 -4.24
CA PHE A 52 9.10 12.05 -5.50
C PHE A 52 9.60 12.88 -6.67
N ALA A 53 9.27 14.17 -6.72
CA ALA A 53 9.69 15.07 -7.79
C ALA A 53 11.22 15.20 -7.89
N ASN A 54 11.92 15.21 -6.77
CA ASN A 54 13.39 15.30 -6.73
C ASN A 54 14.12 13.93 -6.68
N GLY A 55 13.38 12.82 -6.81
CA GLY A 55 13.93 11.46 -6.86
C GLY A 55 14.42 10.88 -5.53
N ARG A 56 14.22 11.58 -4.39
CA ARG A 56 14.58 11.05 -3.06
C ARG A 56 13.65 9.92 -2.61
N LEU A 57 12.39 9.95 -3.04
CA LEU A 57 11.48 8.83 -2.96
C LEU A 57 11.21 8.30 -4.38
N ARG A 58 11.16 7.00 -4.52
CA ARG A 58 10.84 6.34 -5.79
C ARG A 58 9.62 5.46 -5.58
N PRO A 59 8.68 5.42 -6.55
CA PRO A 59 7.59 4.47 -6.51
C PRO A 59 8.13 3.04 -6.59
N LEU A 60 7.33 2.10 -6.13
CA LEU A 60 7.64 0.68 -6.30
C LEU A 60 7.73 0.33 -7.80
N PRO A 61 8.51 -0.70 -8.15
CA PRO A 61 8.56 -1.19 -9.53
C PRO A 61 7.18 -1.42 -10.13
N LEU A 62 7.04 -1.17 -11.42
CA LEU A 62 5.80 -1.37 -12.14
C LEU A 62 5.95 -2.59 -13.07
N LYS A 63 4.89 -3.41 -13.14
CA LYS A 63 4.69 -4.37 -14.21
C LYS A 63 3.45 -3.97 -14.98
N THR A 64 3.60 -3.76 -16.28
CA THR A 64 2.52 -3.33 -17.15
C THR A 64 1.91 -4.51 -17.89
N PHE A 65 0.62 -4.42 -18.11
CA PHE A 65 -0.16 -5.35 -18.92
C PHE A 65 -1.06 -4.53 -19.86
N PRO A 66 -1.32 -4.97 -21.09
CA PRO A 66 -2.34 -4.35 -21.92
C PRO A 66 -3.71 -4.48 -21.23
N PHE A 67 -4.58 -3.52 -21.43
CA PHE A 67 -5.93 -3.56 -20.83
C PHE A 67 -6.71 -4.81 -21.22
N SER A 68 -6.54 -5.27 -22.47
CA SER A 68 -7.12 -6.52 -22.97
C SER A 68 -6.67 -7.77 -22.22
N ASP A 69 -5.55 -7.72 -21.51
CA ASP A 69 -4.98 -8.83 -20.75
C ASP A 69 -5.15 -8.67 -19.22
N ALA A 70 -6.22 -8.00 -18.81
CA ALA A 70 -6.57 -7.84 -17.40
C ALA A 70 -6.63 -9.17 -16.62
N PRO A 71 -7.14 -10.30 -17.20
CA PRO A 71 -7.11 -11.59 -16.52
C PRO A 71 -5.70 -12.05 -16.13
N ALA A 72 -4.70 -11.87 -16.99
CA ALA A 72 -3.32 -12.22 -16.68
C ALA A 72 -2.72 -11.31 -15.58
N ALA A 73 -3.09 -10.03 -15.56
CA ALA A 73 -2.69 -9.11 -14.50
C ALA A 73 -3.25 -9.54 -13.13
N HIS A 74 -4.50 -10.00 -13.09
CA HIS A 74 -5.12 -10.54 -11.87
C HIS A 74 -4.47 -11.85 -11.43
N ALA A 75 -4.23 -12.80 -12.35
CA ALA A 75 -3.54 -14.05 -12.05
C ALA A 75 -2.16 -13.77 -11.43
N HIS A 76 -1.38 -12.89 -12.06
CA HIS A 76 -0.07 -12.46 -11.57
C HIS A 76 -0.13 -11.80 -10.19
N MET A 77 -1.24 -11.15 -9.84
CA MET A 77 -1.42 -10.56 -8.51
C MET A 77 -1.67 -11.63 -7.45
N ILE A 78 -2.37 -12.71 -7.81
CA ILE A 78 -2.67 -13.83 -6.90
C ILE A 78 -1.43 -14.66 -6.60
N GLU A 79 -0.55 -14.85 -7.59
CA GLU A 79 0.71 -15.57 -7.43
C GLU A 79 1.71 -14.90 -6.47
N ASP A 80 1.47 -13.64 -6.13
CA ASP A 80 2.26 -12.81 -5.18
C ASP A 80 3.79 -12.82 -5.42
N ALA A 81 4.20 -13.16 -6.63
CA ALA A 81 5.60 -13.32 -6.99
C ALA A 81 6.34 -12.00 -7.27
N PHE A 82 5.64 -10.87 -7.19
CA PHE A 82 6.19 -9.56 -7.55
C PHE A 82 5.86 -8.49 -6.52
N SER A 83 6.91 -7.97 -5.89
CA SER A 83 6.79 -6.83 -4.98
C SER A 83 6.76 -5.52 -5.77
N GLY A 84 5.56 -5.01 -6.07
CA GLY A 84 5.39 -3.78 -6.87
C GLY A 84 3.94 -3.56 -7.27
N LYS A 85 3.74 -2.72 -8.29
CA LYS A 85 2.43 -2.38 -8.83
C LYS A 85 2.19 -3.05 -10.18
N ARG A 86 0.96 -3.54 -10.40
CA ARG A 86 0.49 -3.99 -11.71
C ARG A 86 -0.35 -2.86 -12.29
N VAL A 87 -0.07 -2.49 -13.52
CA VAL A 87 -0.72 -1.37 -14.20
C VAL A 87 -1.29 -1.87 -15.52
N LEU A 88 -2.57 -1.65 -15.72
CA LEU A 88 -3.22 -1.87 -17.00
C LEU A 88 -3.03 -0.62 -17.87
N VAL A 89 -2.50 -0.82 -19.05
CA VAL A 89 -2.28 0.27 -20.01
C VAL A 89 -3.44 0.23 -21.00
N VAL A 90 -4.11 1.37 -21.14
CA VAL A 90 -5.16 1.59 -22.14
C VAL A 90 -4.51 2.21 -23.37
N ASP A 91 -4.73 1.59 -24.50
CA ASP A 91 -4.23 2.07 -25.81
C ASP A 91 -5.05 3.26 -26.32
#